data_a88b17e3f4086828ce130d107b912174
#
_entry.id   a88b17e3f4086828ce130d107b912174
#
_cell.length_a   1.000
_cell.length_b   1.000
_cell.length_c   1.000
_cell.angle_alpha   90.00
_cell.angle_beta   90.00
_cell.angle_gamma   90.00
#
_symmetry.space_group_name_H-M   'P 1'
#
loop_
_entity.id
_entity.type
_entity.pdbx_description
1 polymer ?
#
loop_
_entity_poly.entity_id
_entity_poly.type
_entity_poly.pdbx_seq_one_letter_code
_entity_poly.pdbx_strand_id
1 'polypeptide(L)'
;MVYAALAGAAVGHSLGMTDEEIARGIAHYQTVGDRARVLHTPKLTIVSDCYNANPSSTAAAIESLRLLDGRKVCVLGDMLELGENTAALHRQVGERAAQAGVELVLCTGELSRSICEGVRSAGGTALWFPDKDALISALPETIRMGDCILVKASHIMAFEDVTKALLEL
;
A
#
# COMPACT_ATOMS: atom_id res chain seq x y z
N MET A 1 -0.89 10.34 -7.69
CA MET A 1 -1.31 11.67 -7.18
C MET A 1 -0.81 12.83 -8.04
N VAL A 2 0.45 12.84 -8.53
CA VAL A 2 1.00 13.93 -9.37
C VAL A 2 0.14 14.21 -10.59
N TYR A 3 -0.29 13.19 -11.33
CA TYR A 3 -1.16 13.36 -12.50
C TYR A 3 -2.53 13.98 -12.17
N ALA A 4 -3.09 13.66 -11.01
CA ALA A 4 -4.35 14.30 -10.58
C ALA A 4 -4.15 15.78 -10.27
N ALA A 5 -3.03 16.16 -9.64
CA ALA A 5 -2.67 17.54 -9.39
C ALA A 5 -2.44 18.31 -10.70
N LEU A 6 -1.74 17.71 -11.66
CA LEU A 6 -1.54 18.29 -12.99
C LEU A 6 -2.86 18.50 -13.75
N ALA A 7 -3.75 17.50 -13.71
CA ALA A 7 -5.08 17.64 -14.32
C ALA A 7 -5.90 18.73 -13.64
N GLY A 8 -5.87 18.81 -12.30
CA GLY A 8 -6.52 19.88 -11.54
C GLY A 8 -5.96 21.25 -11.89
N ALA A 9 -4.65 21.37 -12.03
CA ALA A 9 -4.01 22.62 -12.45
C ALA A 9 -4.44 23.05 -13.87
N ALA A 10 -4.44 22.10 -14.82
CA ALA A 10 -4.86 22.38 -16.20
C ALA A 10 -6.33 22.84 -16.28
N VAL A 11 -7.22 22.20 -15.51
CA VAL A 11 -8.63 22.63 -15.41
C VAL A 11 -8.74 24.00 -14.77
N GLY A 12 -8.01 24.26 -13.66
CA GLY A 12 -7.99 25.57 -12.99
C GLY A 12 -7.58 26.69 -13.95
N HIS A 13 -6.49 26.51 -14.69
CA HIS A 13 -6.06 27.46 -15.72
C HIS A 13 -7.12 27.68 -16.80
N SER A 14 -7.77 26.63 -17.27
CA SER A 14 -8.82 26.74 -18.30
C SER A 14 -10.05 27.51 -17.81
N LEU A 15 -10.28 27.53 -16.49
CA LEU A 15 -11.33 28.28 -15.82
C LEU A 15 -10.90 29.70 -15.39
N GLY A 16 -9.66 30.12 -15.69
CA GLY A 16 -9.13 31.44 -15.37
C GLY A 16 -8.73 31.65 -13.91
N MET A 17 -8.49 30.56 -13.16
CA MET A 17 -7.96 30.63 -11.80
C MET A 17 -6.50 31.08 -11.80
N THR A 18 -6.09 31.79 -10.77
CA THR A 18 -4.68 32.16 -10.55
C THR A 18 -3.85 30.96 -10.08
N ASP A 19 -2.53 31.03 -10.25
CA ASP A 19 -1.60 29.96 -9.79
C ASP A 19 -1.71 29.77 -8.26
N GLU A 20 -1.91 30.84 -7.50
CA GLU A 20 -2.10 30.79 -6.05
C GLU A 20 -3.41 30.09 -5.65
N GLU A 21 -4.48 30.29 -6.39
CA GLU A 21 -5.76 29.60 -6.15
C GLU A 21 -5.64 28.13 -6.47
N ILE A 22 -4.99 27.79 -7.58
CA ILE A 22 -4.72 26.42 -7.98
C ILE A 22 -3.84 25.72 -6.93
N ALA A 23 -2.73 26.35 -6.52
CA ALA A 23 -1.82 25.80 -5.52
C ALA A 23 -2.53 25.55 -4.18
N ARG A 24 -3.37 26.51 -3.72
CA ARG A 24 -4.18 26.31 -2.51
C ARG A 24 -5.15 25.17 -2.66
N GLY A 25 -5.84 25.05 -3.78
CA GLY A 25 -6.78 23.96 -4.05
C GLY A 25 -6.09 22.58 -4.00
N ILE A 26 -4.91 22.46 -4.62
CA ILE A 26 -4.11 21.22 -4.60
C ILE A 26 -3.62 20.93 -3.18
N ALA A 27 -3.15 21.92 -2.43
CA ALA A 27 -2.66 21.76 -1.06
C ALA A 27 -3.78 21.32 -0.08
N HIS A 28 -5.02 21.73 -0.31
CA HIS A 28 -6.17 21.35 0.51
C HIS A 28 -6.83 20.04 0.06
N TYR A 29 -6.32 19.41 -1.00
CA TYR A 29 -6.88 18.14 -1.47
C TYR A 29 -6.76 17.05 -0.40
N GLN A 30 -7.88 16.44 -0.08
CA GLN A 30 -7.92 15.25 0.78
C GLN A 30 -8.34 14.05 -0.06
N THR A 31 -7.66 12.94 0.15
CA THR A 31 -8.01 11.68 -0.52
C THR A 31 -9.40 11.21 -0.06
N VAL A 32 -10.23 10.80 -0.99
CA VAL A 32 -11.53 10.20 -0.68
C VAL A 32 -11.34 8.71 -0.43
N GLY A 33 -11.83 8.21 0.71
CA GLY A 33 -11.67 6.81 1.13
C GLY A 33 -10.22 6.44 1.46
N ASP A 34 -9.92 5.15 1.47
CA ASP A 34 -8.60 4.60 1.78
C ASP A 34 -7.70 4.49 0.53
N ARG A 35 -7.43 5.66 -0.09
CA ARG A 35 -6.53 5.79 -1.23
C ARG A 35 -5.24 6.50 -0.82
N ALA A 36 -4.18 5.73 -0.59
CA ALA A 36 -2.86 6.24 -0.19
C ALA A 36 -2.92 7.24 0.99
N ARG A 37 -3.78 6.98 1.96
CA ARG A 37 -3.95 7.79 3.16
C ARG A 37 -2.80 7.52 4.12
N VAL A 38 -2.03 8.53 4.47
CA VAL A 38 -0.96 8.42 5.47
C VAL A 38 -1.54 8.73 6.85
N LEU A 39 -1.38 7.79 7.78
CA LEU A 39 -1.81 7.88 9.17
C LEU A 39 -0.59 7.78 10.06
N HIS A 40 -0.50 8.68 11.03
CA HIS A 40 0.58 8.68 12.02
C HIS A 40 0.03 8.37 13.39
N THR A 41 0.67 7.43 14.09
CA THR A 41 0.49 7.19 15.51
C THR A 41 1.80 7.50 16.24
N PRO A 42 1.83 7.55 17.58
CA PRO A 42 3.09 7.68 18.30
C PRO A 42 4.11 6.56 18.03
N LYS A 43 3.65 5.42 17.49
CA LYS A 43 4.45 4.21 17.28
C LYS A 43 4.70 3.89 15.80
N LEU A 44 3.75 4.25 14.90
CA LEU A 44 3.73 3.74 13.52
C LEU A 44 3.42 4.86 12.52
N THR A 45 3.94 4.70 11.30
CA THR A 45 3.45 5.38 10.11
C THR A 45 2.75 4.36 9.22
N ILE A 46 1.47 4.57 8.91
CA ILE A 46 0.65 3.62 8.15
C ILE A 46 0.20 4.30 6.85
N VAL A 47 0.48 3.68 5.73
CA VAL A 47 -0.05 4.07 4.42
C VAL A 47 -1.20 3.12 4.09
N SER A 48 -2.44 3.56 4.32
CA SER A 48 -3.66 2.82 3.97
C SER A 48 -4.03 3.09 2.53
N ASP A 49 -3.97 2.05 1.68
CA ASP A 49 -4.31 2.10 0.26
C ASP A 49 -5.19 0.90 -0.14
N CYS A 50 -6.31 0.75 0.57
CA CYS A 50 -7.18 -0.43 0.55
C CYS A 50 -8.32 -0.35 -0.47
N TYR A 51 -8.43 0.71 -1.24
CA TYR A 51 -9.54 0.89 -2.18
C TYR A 51 -9.46 -0.06 -3.39
N ASN A 52 -8.27 -0.26 -3.95
CA ASN A 52 -8.02 -1.21 -5.04
C ASN A 52 -6.55 -1.57 -5.15
N ALA A 53 -6.26 -2.75 -5.69
CA ALA A 53 -4.90 -3.21 -5.93
C ALA A 53 -4.76 -3.79 -7.33
N ASN A 54 -3.69 -3.37 -8.02
CA ASN A 54 -3.19 -3.97 -9.24
C ASN A 54 -1.66 -3.89 -9.24
N PRO A 55 -0.96 -4.62 -10.13
CA PRO A 55 0.51 -4.68 -10.10
C PRO A 55 1.20 -3.32 -10.19
N SER A 56 0.73 -2.43 -11.07
CA SER A 56 1.33 -1.11 -11.26
C SER A 56 1.10 -0.18 -10.07
N SER A 57 -0.13 -0.14 -9.53
CA SER A 57 -0.44 0.69 -8.36
C SER A 57 0.24 0.18 -7.10
N THR A 58 0.37 -1.14 -6.94
CA THR A 58 1.06 -1.74 -5.79
C THR A 58 2.56 -1.49 -5.86
N ALA A 59 3.18 -1.62 -7.04
CA ALA A 59 4.57 -1.26 -7.25
C ALA A 59 4.84 0.22 -6.96
N ALA A 60 3.98 1.13 -7.43
CA ALA A 60 4.11 2.56 -7.15
C ALA A 60 3.95 2.89 -5.65
N ALA A 61 3.04 2.22 -4.95
CA ALA A 61 2.89 2.37 -3.50
C ALA A 61 4.12 1.90 -2.73
N ILE A 62 4.70 0.75 -3.11
CA ILE A 62 5.96 0.22 -2.54
C ILE A 62 7.11 1.22 -2.75
N GLU A 63 7.26 1.77 -3.96
CA GLU A 63 8.29 2.79 -4.22
C GLU A 63 8.09 4.05 -3.39
N SER A 64 6.83 4.48 -3.20
CA SER A 64 6.52 5.64 -2.37
C SER A 64 6.86 5.40 -0.90
N LEU A 65 6.74 4.17 -0.41
CA LEU A 65 7.09 3.80 0.96
C LEU A 65 8.58 4.04 1.27
N ARG A 66 9.46 3.96 0.26
CA ARG A 66 10.91 4.22 0.41
C ARG A 66 11.23 5.66 0.83
N LEU A 67 10.34 6.59 0.53
CA LEU A 67 10.50 8.02 0.82
C LEU A 67 10.19 8.37 2.29
N LEU A 68 9.58 7.45 3.02
CA LEU A 68 9.22 7.63 4.42
C LEU A 68 10.29 7.03 5.33
N ASP A 69 10.41 7.49 6.55
CA ASP A 69 11.34 6.97 7.54
C ASP A 69 10.82 5.68 8.20
N GLY A 70 11.71 4.90 8.82
CA GLY A 70 11.38 3.68 9.56
C GLY A 70 11.61 2.38 8.77
N ARG A 71 11.47 1.24 9.44
CA ARG A 71 11.51 -0.10 8.84
C ARG A 71 10.33 -0.27 7.89
N LYS A 72 10.59 -0.72 6.66
CA LYS A 72 9.56 -0.88 5.62
C LYS A 72 8.86 -2.21 5.75
N VAL A 73 7.57 -2.16 5.99
CA VAL A 73 6.69 -3.34 6.07
C VAL A 73 5.56 -3.19 5.05
N CYS A 74 5.23 -4.26 4.35
CA CYS A 74 4.05 -4.31 3.51
C CYS A 74 3.07 -5.36 4.03
N VAL A 75 1.79 -5.01 4.12
CA VAL A 75 0.68 -5.93 4.36
C VAL A 75 -0.15 -5.97 3.08
N LEU A 76 -0.02 -7.07 2.33
CA LEU A 76 -0.56 -7.18 0.98
C LEU A 76 -1.57 -8.31 0.89
N GLY A 77 -2.68 -8.04 0.21
CA GLY A 77 -3.67 -9.05 -0.15
C GLY A 77 -3.70 -9.32 -1.66
N ASP A 78 -4.72 -10.08 -2.06
CA ASP A 78 -4.92 -10.43 -3.46
C ASP A 78 -5.19 -9.20 -4.33
N MET A 79 -4.63 -9.23 -5.52
CA MET A 79 -4.98 -8.36 -6.64
C MET A 79 -5.90 -9.14 -7.57
N LEU A 80 -7.15 -8.75 -7.63
CA LEU A 80 -8.17 -9.43 -8.41
C LEU A 80 -8.24 -8.91 -9.86
N GLU A 81 -8.99 -9.62 -10.70
CA GLU A 81 -9.27 -9.23 -12.10
C GLU A 81 -8.02 -9.12 -13.02
N LEU A 82 -6.97 -9.90 -12.73
CA LEU A 82 -5.72 -9.87 -13.51
C LEU A 82 -5.67 -10.91 -14.66
N GLY A 83 -6.70 -11.76 -14.80
CA GLY A 83 -6.76 -12.78 -15.84
C GLY A 83 -5.76 -13.91 -15.66
N GLU A 84 -5.32 -14.52 -16.77
CA GLU A 84 -4.49 -15.74 -16.76
C GLU A 84 -3.11 -15.55 -16.14
N ASN A 85 -2.55 -14.35 -16.15
CA ASN A 85 -1.21 -14.07 -15.63
C ASN A 85 -1.19 -13.73 -14.13
N THR A 86 -2.28 -13.95 -13.42
CA THR A 86 -2.46 -13.54 -12.03
C THR A 86 -1.29 -13.96 -11.13
N ALA A 87 -0.87 -15.22 -11.14
CA ALA A 87 0.22 -15.70 -10.28
C ALA A 87 1.56 -15.04 -10.60
N ALA A 88 1.88 -14.88 -11.89
CA ALA A 88 3.12 -14.25 -12.34
C ALA A 88 3.17 -12.76 -11.92
N LEU A 89 2.05 -12.05 -12.03
CA LEU A 89 1.93 -10.64 -11.65
C LEU A 89 2.05 -10.44 -10.13
N HIS A 90 1.46 -11.33 -9.33
CA HIS A 90 1.63 -11.32 -7.87
C HIS A 90 3.10 -11.58 -7.50
N ARG A 91 3.75 -12.58 -8.13
CA ARG A 91 5.15 -12.88 -7.91
C ARG A 91 6.05 -11.68 -8.23
N GLN A 92 5.83 -11.01 -9.35
CA GLN A 92 6.58 -9.80 -9.73
C GLN A 92 6.45 -8.68 -8.68
N VAL A 93 5.28 -8.49 -8.10
CA VAL A 93 5.08 -7.53 -6.99
C VAL A 93 5.92 -7.92 -5.78
N GLY A 94 5.99 -9.20 -5.44
CA GLY A 94 6.83 -9.71 -4.36
C GLY A 94 8.32 -9.47 -4.60
N GLU A 95 8.81 -9.80 -5.79
CA GLU A 95 10.19 -9.56 -6.19
C GLU A 95 10.54 -8.06 -6.10
N ARG A 96 9.62 -7.20 -6.55
CA ARG A 96 9.79 -5.76 -6.50
C ARG A 96 9.81 -5.22 -5.07
N ALA A 97 8.99 -5.77 -4.16
CA ALA A 97 9.01 -5.39 -2.75
C ALA A 97 10.37 -5.67 -2.12
N ALA A 98 10.94 -6.86 -2.35
CA ALA A 98 12.28 -7.20 -1.86
C ALA A 98 13.36 -6.30 -2.46
N GLN A 99 13.33 -6.04 -3.78
CA GLN A 99 14.27 -5.15 -4.47
C GLN A 99 14.18 -3.69 -3.99
N ALA A 100 12.99 -3.25 -3.59
CA ALA A 100 12.74 -1.93 -3.02
C ALA A 100 13.22 -1.79 -1.56
N GLY A 101 13.75 -2.86 -0.95
CA GLY A 101 14.23 -2.86 0.42
C GLY A 101 13.12 -2.98 1.48
N VAL A 102 11.97 -3.55 1.11
CA VAL A 102 10.94 -3.91 2.10
C VAL A 102 11.47 -5.06 2.96
N GLU A 103 11.54 -4.82 4.27
CA GLU A 103 12.18 -5.75 5.21
C GLU A 103 11.25 -6.88 5.64
N LEU A 104 9.93 -6.67 5.58
CA LEU A 104 8.93 -7.68 5.91
C LEU A 104 7.69 -7.52 5.04
N VAL A 105 7.23 -8.60 4.45
CA VAL A 105 5.94 -8.66 3.74
C VAL A 105 5.02 -9.66 4.43
N LEU A 106 3.85 -9.19 4.86
CA LEU A 106 2.78 -10.01 5.41
C LEU A 106 1.68 -10.14 4.35
N CYS A 107 1.27 -11.36 4.04
CA CYS A 107 0.26 -11.60 3.01
C CYS A 107 -0.89 -12.46 3.51
N THR A 108 -2.09 -12.19 3.02
CA THR A 108 -3.23 -13.11 3.12
C THR A 108 -4.04 -13.08 1.83
N GLY A 109 -4.69 -14.19 1.54
CA GLY A 109 -5.36 -14.47 0.29
C GLY A 109 -4.64 -15.54 -0.53
N GLU A 110 -5.37 -16.30 -1.32
CA GLU A 110 -4.82 -17.46 -2.05
C GLU A 110 -3.81 -17.02 -3.13
N LEU A 111 -4.10 -15.92 -3.83
CA LEU A 111 -3.23 -15.41 -4.90
C LEU A 111 -1.97 -14.76 -4.35
N SER A 112 -2.06 -14.15 -3.16
CA SER A 112 -0.95 -13.49 -2.49
C SER A 112 0.15 -14.43 -2.02
N ARG A 113 -0.06 -15.77 -2.04
CA ARG A 113 1.02 -16.76 -1.88
C ARG A 113 2.14 -16.52 -2.86
N SER A 114 1.80 -16.20 -4.11
CA SER A 114 2.78 -15.87 -5.14
C SER A 114 3.58 -14.59 -4.85
N ILE A 115 3.00 -13.61 -4.11
CA ILE A 115 3.77 -12.45 -3.61
C ILE A 115 4.85 -12.95 -2.65
N CYS A 116 4.49 -13.78 -1.66
CA CYS A 116 5.46 -14.32 -0.70
C CYS A 116 6.57 -15.15 -1.38
N GLU A 117 6.23 -15.92 -2.41
CA GLU A 117 7.21 -16.66 -3.22
C GLU A 117 8.17 -15.70 -3.93
N GLY A 118 7.66 -14.62 -4.54
CA GLY A 118 8.45 -13.59 -5.18
C GLY A 118 9.40 -12.89 -4.21
N VAL A 119 8.92 -12.51 -3.03
CA VAL A 119 9.75 -11.89 -1.99
C VAL A 119 10.89 -12.82 -1.59
N ARG A 120 10.59 -14.09 -1.29
CA ARG A 120 11.59 -15.08 -0.86
C ARG A 120 12.60 -15.40 -1.96
N SER A 121 12.16 -15.51 -3.20
CA SER A 121 13.06 -15.77 -4.34
C SER A 121 14.04 -14.63 -4.59
N ALA A 122 13.68 -13.41 -4.20
CA ALA A 122 14.54 -12.23 -4.25
C ALA A 122 15.34 -11.98 -2.94
N GLY A 123 15.34 -12.94 -2.00
CA GLY A 123 16.11 -12.89 -0.75
C GLY A 123 15.44 -12.10 0.38
N GLY A 124 14.19 -11.69 0.22
CA GLY A 124 13.42 -10.97 1.24
C GLY A 124 12.70 -11.88 2.23
N THR A 125 12.07 -11.27 3.24
CA THR A 125 11.31 -11.97 4.27
C THR A 125 9.81 -11.78 4.04
N ALA A 126 9.07 -12.88 3.96
CA ALA A 126 7.62 -12.84 3.82
C ALA A 126 6.93 -13.92 4.65
N LEU A 127 5.78 -13.57 5.23
CA LEU A 127 4.88 -14.48 5.94
C LEU A 127 3.52 -14.47 5.24
N TRP A 128 2.96 -15.65 5.04
CA TRP A 128 1.62 -15.82 4.50
C TRP A 128 0.70 -16.37 5.58
N PHE A 129 -0.51 -15.86 5.64
CA PHE A 129 -1.55 -16.26 6.60
C PHE A 129 -2.77 -16.82 5.86
N PRO A 130 -3.46 -17.82 6.42
CA PRO A 130 -4.59 -18.47 5.76
C PRO A 130 -5.78 -17.53 5.55
N ASP A 131 -5.96 -16.57 6.45
CA ASP A 131 -7.03 -15.59 6.42
C ASP A 131 -6.60 -14.26 7.06
N LYS A 132 -7.47 -13.26 6.96
CA LYS A 132 -7.24 -11.92 7.51
C LYS A 132 -7.19 -11.91 9.03
N ASP A 133 -7.96 -12.75 9.71
CA ASP A 133 -8.00 -12.80 11.17
C ASP A 133 -6.69 -13.36 11.74
N ALA A 134 -6.13 -14.40 11.11
CA ALA A 134 -4.81 -14.92 11.45
C ALA A 134 -3.70 -13.87 11.20
N LEU A 135 -3.78 -13.12 10.11
CA LEU A 135 -2.85 -12.02 9.85
C LEU A 135 -2.96 -10.95 10.93
N ILE A 136 -4.18 -10.47 11.24
CA ILE A 136 -4.41 -9.45 12.28
C ILE A 136 -3.90 -9.93 13.63
N SER A 137 -4.15 -11.17 14.00
CA SER A 137 -3.68 -11.77 15.25
C SER A 137 -2.16 -11.80 15.38
N ALA A 138 -1.44 -11.87 14.25
CA ALA A 138 0.03 -11.88 14.22
C ALA A 138 0.67 -10.48 14.25
N LEU A 139 -0.10 -9.40 14.05
CA LEU A 139 0.45 -8.04 13.99
C LEU A 139 1.21 -7.65 15.27
N PRO A 140 0.71 -7.90 16.50
CA PRO A 140 1.43 -7.49 17.71
C PRO A 140 2.83 -8.09 17.87
N GLU A 141 3.06 -9.28 17.28
CA GLU A 141 4.36 -9.97 17.35
C GLU A 141 5.30 -9.61 16.20
N THR A 142 4.74 -9.15 15.07
CA THR A 142 5.49 -8.90 13.83
C THR A 142 5.83 -7.42 13.63
N ILE A 143 4.96 -6.52 14.06
CA ILE A 143 5.11 -5.07 13.92
C ILE A 143 5.90 -4.49 15.09
N ARG A 144 6.73 -3.50 14.80
CA ARG A 144 7.61 -2.85 15.77
C ARG A 144 7.39 -1.35 15.80
N MET A 145 7.72 -0.74 16.93
CA MET A 145 7.77 0.72 17.02
C MET A 145 8.72 1.29 15.96
N GLY A 146 8.28 2.32 15.27
CA GLY A 146 9.01 2.98 14.17
C GLY A 146 8.76 2.35 12.80
N ASP A 147 7.91 1.33 12.69
CA ASP A 147 7.58 0.76 11.38
C ASP A 147 6.80 1.73 10.50
N CYS A 148 7.15 1.71 9.21
CA CYS A 148 6.41 2.35 8.15
C CYS A 148 5.73 1.27 7.30
N ILE A 149 4.39 1.22 7.35
CA ILE A 149 3.59 0.09 6.92
C ILE A 149 2.69 0.49 5.75
N LEU A 150 2.84 -0.18 4.60
CA LEU A 150 1.87 -0.12 3.51
C LEU A 150 0.82 -1.22 3.70
N VAL A 151 -0.46 -0.84 3.71
CA VAL A 151 -1.60 -1.78 3.70
C VAL A 151 -2.31 -1.66 2.36
N LYS A 152 -2.32 -2.75 1.56
CA LYS A 152 -2.91 -2.71 0.23
C LYS A 152 -3.46 -4.05 -0.24
N ALA A 153 -4.70 -4.04 -0.71
CA ALA A 153 -5.39 -5.20 -1.31
C ALA A 153 -6.52 -4.75 -2.22
N SER A 154 -7.11 -5.67 -2.96
CA SER A 154 -8.38 -5.43 -3.66
C SER A 154 -9.49 -5.12 -2.66
N HIS A 155 -10.41 -4.24 -3.03
CA HIS A 155 -11.45 -3.68 -2.16
C HIS A 155 -12.28 -4.75 -1.41
N ILE A 156 -12.63 -5.83 -2.09
CA ILE A 156 -13.44 -6.92 -1.51
C ILE A 156 -12.76 -7.62 -0.32
N MET A 157 -11.44 -7.48 -0.17
CA MET A 157 -10.71 -8.06 0.96
C MET A 157 -10.88 -7.29 2.26
N ALA A 158 -11.48 -6.10 2.22
CA ALA A 158 -11.77 -5.25 3.37
C ALA A 158 -10.53 -5.06 4.28
N PHE A 159 -9.41 -4.62 3.67
CA PHE A 159 -8.14 -4.42 4.41
C PHE A 159 -8.15 -3.19 5.31
N GLU A 160 -9.22 -2.41 5.29
CA GLU A 160 -9.50 -1.37 6.28
C GLU A 160 -9.49 -1.93 7.71
N ASP A 161 -9.87 -3.20 7.89
CA ASP A 161 -9.82 -3.87 9.19
C ASP A 161 -8.38 -4.08 9.67
N VAL A 162 -7.45 -4.39 8.76
CA VAL A 162 -6.01 -4.46 9.06
C VAL A 162 -5.49 -3.08 9.48
N THR A 163 -5.90 -2.03 8.77
CA THR A 163 -5.52 -0.65 9.12
C THR A 163 -6.03 -0.28 10.51
N LYS A 164 -7.28 -0.64 10.85
CA LYS A 164 -7.84 -0.41 12.19
C LYS A 164 -7.04 -1.14 13.27
N ALA A 165 -6.73 -2.42 13.06
CA ALA A 165 -5.95 -3.22 14.00
C ALA A 165 -4.54 -2.63 14.23
N LEU A 166 -3.89 -2.10 13.18
CA LEU A 166 -2.60 -1.41 13.30
C LEU A 166 -2.68 -0.10 14.10
N LEU A 167 -3.82 0.61 14.04
CA LEU A 167 -4.02 1.85 14.81
C LEU A 167 -4.23 1.59 16.31
N GLU A 168 -4.57 0.36 16.68
CA GLU A 168 -4.80 -0.06 18.08
C GLU A 168 -3.51 -0.58 18.76
N LEU A 169 -2.40 -0.76 18.01
CA LEU A 169 -1.10 -1.17 18.55
C LEU A 169 -0.38 -0.01 19.25
#